data_10c4adceaf9331aa8ce7d4d2e0a2da72
#
_entry.id   10c4adceaf9331aa8ce7d4d2e0a2da72
#
_cell.length_a   1.000
_cell.length_b   1.000
_cell.length_c   1.000
_cell.angle_alpha   90.00
_cell.angle_beta   90.00
_cell.angle_gamma   90.00
#
_symmetry.space_group_name_H-M   'P 1'
#
loop_
_entity.id
_entity.type
_entity.pdbx_description
1 polymer ?
#
loop_
_entity_poly.entity_id
_entity_poly.type
_entity_poly.pdbx_seq_one_letter_code
_entity_poly.pdbx_strand_id
1 'polypeptide(L)'
;MSVAATDTYVHLPADSNQALGIARYAIDFCSGKLGTPDNAVLDRTELFHTDSVFCGISALALGTNAPTVLRDEALDYRANDDEKGACVFGSDARVKPEKAILANSSAVREWDSNGTNFGFNKERGFTAGEFGHNDFYPVCVAACQELGLDGMTALRAMLAHDEIRGRLAEVFSLKTYKIDHVVHGAIASAAIYGALHAAAGHDVTAEQIEGAIGMVVAHSIPWRAIRAGKQLSDSKGASAAISTEAAIVHTKRAMQGFVGPGDIFRNPEAIFRFFEPTTQGKDRWTESAPSPFDLYLSHSGDGFAVMGMHFKLGLYEHQSAGALQGIIDLVSEHPELLAGSDAIAKITIDAYEPAFGIIGNPMKKDPRTRQSADHSMAYIVSTLLRKAIEHDGELDTTGGAHDGVWKSLMLSPYDYKVDESAIFHPNARALMEKIDFRHGGPDYDAKYPDGIPTSLTITTKDGADLASGLIMYPAGHARNTTADLHAILDHKFRLLGALAVDDVQGAIDRLSGLAQKSAADMQSLYAFDILTRNDFE
;
A
#
# COMPACT_ATOMS: atom_id res chain seq x y z
N MET A 1 -42.83 -11.84 -10.93
CA MET A 1 -41.97 -12.04 -9.75
C MET A 1 -40.64 -11.37 -10.07
N SER A 2 -40.37 -10.20 -9.53
CA SER A 2 -39.05 -9.56 -9.68
C SER A 2 -38.08 -10.36 -8.84
N VAL A 3 -37.03 -10.89 -9.47
CA VAL A 3 -35.86 -11.41 -8.76
C VAL A 3 -35.34 -10.24 -7.95
N ALA A 4 -35.37 -10.34 -6.61
CA ALA A 4 -34.72 -9.38 -5.74
C ALA A 4 -33.24 -9.32 -6.17
N ALA A 5 -32.73 -8.13 -6.45
CA ALA A 5 -31.30 -7.92 -6.63
C ALA A 5 -30.61 -8.50 -5.40
N THR A 6 -29.76 -9.50 -5.59
CA THR A 6 -28.96 -10.07 -4.50
C THR A 6 -28.09 -8.94 -3.97
N ASP A 7 -28.29 -8.59 -2.71
CA ASP A 7 -27.51 -7.56 -2.04
C ASP A 7 -26.04 -8.02 -2.01
N THR A 8 -25.12 -7.24 -2.58
CA THR A 8 -23.70 -7.61 -2.72
C THR A 8 -22.81 -6.94 -1.70
N TYR A 9 -23.39 -6.18 -0.77
CA TYR A 9 -22.68 -5.43 0.28
C TYR A 9 -23.48 -5.35 1.58
N VAL A 10 -22.77 -5.15 2.68
CA VAL A 10 -23.34 -4.76 3.97
C VAL A 10 -23.31 -3.25 4.08
N HIS A 11 -24.45 -2.61 4.31
CA HIS A 11 -24.55 -1.19 4.61
C HIS A 11 -24.51 -0.96 6.12
N LEU A 12 -23.60 -0.12 6.56
CA LEU A 12 -23.44 0.32 7.94
C LEU A 12 -23.74 1.84 7.99
N PRO A 13 -24.98 2.24 8.28
CA PRO A 13 -25.39 3.64 8.32
C PRO A 13 -24.60 4.46 9.35
N ALA A 14 -24.45 5.75 9.10
CA ALA A 14 -23.77 6.70 9.99
C ALA A 14 -24.35 6.75 11.41
N ASP A 15 -25.66 6.48 11.57
CA ASP A 15 -26.36 6.44 12.86
C ASP A 15 -26.31 5.06 13.57
N SER A 16 -25.60 4.08 12.97
CA SER A 16 -25.39 2.75 13.54
C SER A 16 -24.03 2.62 14.23
N ASN A 17 -23.88 1.57 15.05
CA ASN A 17 -22.60 1.16 15.60
C ASN A 17 -21.76 0.47 14.51
N GLN A 18 -21.02 1.27 13.73
CA GLN A 18 -20.24 0.78 12.58
C GLN A 18 -19.07 -0.10 13.01
N ALA A 19 -18.46 0.10 14.19
CA ALA A 19 -17.37 -0.74 14.67
C ALA A 19 -17.86 -2.17 14.94
N LEU A 20 -19.02 -2.32 15.56
CA LEU A 20 -19.68 -3.62 15.76
C LEU A 20 -20.10 -4.23 14.40
N GLY A 21 -20.57 -3.40 13.47
CA GLY A 21 -20.90 -3.83 12.10
C GLY A 21 -19.70 -4.38 11.34
N ILE A 22 -18.54 -3.71 11.40
CA ILE A 22 -17.26 -4.17 10.83
C ILE A 22 -16.86 -5.52 11.45
N ALA A 23 -16.97 -5.65 12.78
CA ALA A 23 -16.64 -6.89 13.48
C ALA A 23 -17.49 -8.07 13.01
N ARG A 24 -18.80 -7.90 12.89
CA ARG A 24 -19.73 -8.92 12.38
C ARG A 24 -19.44 -9.28 10.93
N TYR A 25 -19.25 -8.28 10.08
CA TYR A 25 -18.84 -8.49 8.69
C TYR A 25 -17.55 -9.33 8.61
N ALA A 26 -16.51 -8.96 9.35
CA ALA A 26 -15.23 -9.66 9.33
C ALA A 26 -15.36 -11.12 9.76
N ILE A 27 -16.09 -11.42 10.85
CA ILE A 27 -16.34 -12.79 11.33
C ILE A 27 -17.05 -13.62 10.26
N ASP A 28 -18.14 -13.12 9.70
CA ASP A 28 -18.95 -13.87 8.76
C ASP A 28 -18.25 -14.03 7.40
N PHE A 29 -17.51 -13.01 6.95
CA PHE A 29 -16.79 -13.07 5.69
C PHE A 29 -15.55 -13.99 5.78
N CYS A 30 -14.72 -13.88 6.81
CA CYS A 30 -13.53 -14.73 6.97
C CYS A 30 -13.90 -16.20 7.21
N SER A 31 -15.03 -16.48 7.88
CA SER A 31 -15.53 -17.85 8.06
C SER A 31 -16.22 -18.45 6.82
N GLY A 32 -16.33 -17.71 5.72
CA GLY A 32 -17.01 -18.14 4.50
C GLY A 32 -18.54 -18.19 4.59
N LYS A 33 -19.13 -17.71 5.68
CA LYS A 33 -20.59 -17.67 5.86
C LYS A 33 -21.24 -16.53 5.07
N LEU A 34 -20.50 -15.48 4.77
CA LEU A 34 -20.98 -14.31 4.06
C LEU A 34 -20.30 -14.19 2.71
N GLY A 35 -21.14 -14.17 1.66
CA GLY A 35 -20.78 -13.74 0.33
C GLY A 35 -19.92 -14.69 -0.51
N THR A 36 -19.87 -14.35 -1.80
CA THR A 36 -19.10 -15.08 -2.81
C THR A 36 -18.40 -14.07 -3.72
N PRO A 37 -17.13 -13.72 -3.42
CA PRO A 37 -16.31 -12.89 -4.31
C PRO A 37 -16.08 -13.59 -5.66
N ASP A 38 -16.00 -12.83 -6.73
CA ASP A 38 -15.65 -13.35 -8.05
C ASP A 38 -14.16 -13.78 -8.08
N ASN A 39 -13.84 -14.75 -8.92
CA ASN A 39 -12.47 -15.24 -9.07
C ASN A 39 -11.49 -14.11 -9.40
N ALA A 40 -11.86 -13.17 -10.27
CA ALA A 40 -11.02 -12.02 -10.62
C ALA A 40 -10.62 -11.16 -9.41
N VAL A 41 -11.48 -11.08 -8.39
CA VAL A 41 -11.19 -10.37 -7.12
C VAL A 41 -10.18 -11.14 -6.29
N LEU A 42 -10.34 -12.46 -6.20
CA LEU A 42 -9.41 -13.35 -5.49
C LEU A 42 -8.04 -13.36 -6.18
N ASP A 43 -8.01 -13.49 -7.50
CA ASP A 43 -6.78 -13.47 -8.30
C ASP A 43 -6.02 -12.14 -8.14
N ARG A 44 -6.74 -11.02 -8.15
CA ARG A 44 -6.13 -9.70 -7.93
C ARG A 44 -5.57 -9.55 -6.52
N THR A 45 -6.25 -10.09 -5.51
CA THR A 45 -5.77 -10.09 -4.12
C THR A 45 -4.50 -10.93 -3.97
N GLU A 46 -4.47 -12.12 -4.58
CA GLU A 46 -3.28 -12.99 -4.62
C GLU A 46 -2.10 -12.29 -5.30
N LEU A 47 -2.36 -11.58 -6.40
CA LEU A 47 -1.33 -10.84 -7.13
C LEU A 47 -0.72 -9.71 -6.26
N PHE A 48 -1.55 -8.97 -5.50
CA PHE A 48 -1.07 -8.00 -4.52
C PHE A 48 -0.30 -8.64 -3.37
N HIS A 49 -0.70 -9.84 -2.92
CA HIS A 49 0.06 -10.58 -1.91
C HIS A 49 1.45 -10.96 -2.43
N THR A 50 1.55 -11.50 -3.63
CA THR A 50 2.81 -11.87 -4.27
C THR A 50 3.73 -10.64 -4.42
N ASP A 51 3.19 -9.52 -4.91
CA ASP A 51 3.89 -8.24 -5.00
C ASP A 51 4.46 -7.77 -3.66
N SER A 52 3.64 -7.85 -2.60
CA SER A 52 4.03 -7.49 -1.24
C SER A 52 5.17 -8.35 -0.71
N VAL A 53 5.12 -9.66 -0.94
CA VAL A 53 6.16 -10.59 -0.47
C VAL A 53 7.50 -10.32 -1.18
N PHE A 54 7.51 -10.13 -2.51
CA PHE A 54 8.74 -9.81 -3.22
C PHE A 54 9.32 -8.45 -2.81
N CYS A 55 8.49 -7.45 -2.50
CA CYS A 55 8.98 -6.23 -1.87
C CYS A 55 9.68 -6.53 -0.54
N GLY A 56 9.07 -7.35 0.32
CA GLY A 56 9.59 -7.65 1.66
C GLY A 56 10.88 -8.46 1.65
N ILE A 57 10.94 -9.56 0.90
CA ILE A 57 12.13 -10.42 0.89
C ILE A 57 13.33 -9.74 0.22
N SER A 58 13.11 -8.90 -0.80
CA SER A 58 14.18 -8.13 -1.42
C SER A 58 14.74 -7.04 -0.47
N ALA A 59 13.88 -6.43 0.37
CA ALA A 59 14.32 -5.48 1.37
C ALA A 59 15.23 -6.13 2.42
N LEU A 60 14.88 -7.33 2.88
CA LEU A 60 15.70 -8.10 3.82
C LEU A 60 17.00 -8.58 3.20
N ALA A 61 16.98 -9.03 1.94
CA ALA A 61 18.19 -9.47 1.25
C ALA A 61 19.23 -8.36 1.10
N LEU A 62 18.77 -7.12 0.91
CA LEU A 62 19.61 -5.92 0.81
C LEU A 62 19.97 -5.31 2.17
N GLY A 63 19.55 -5.91 3.28
CA GLY A 63 19.94 -5.49 4.63
C GLY A 63 19.39 -4.12 5.04
N THR A 64 18.23 -3.70 4.50
CA THR A 64 17.67 -2.38 4.83
C THR A 64 17.35 -2.26 6.32
N ASN A 65 17.62 -1.07 6.89
CA ASN A 65 17.70 -0.88 8.32
C ASN A 65 16.40 -1.24 9.08
N ALA A 66 15.27 -0.62 8.76
CA ALA A 66 14.04 -0.85 9.52
C ALA A 66 13.56 -2.31 9.48
N PRO A 67 13.47 -2.99 8.31
CA PRO A 67 13.11 -4.40 8.25
C PRO A 67 14.07 -5.31 9.01
N THR A 68 15.38 -5.06 8.94
CA THR A 68 16.39 -5.87 9.62
C THR A 68 16.26 -5.73 11.13
N VAL A 69 16.19 -4.51 11.65
CA VAL A 69 16.03 -4.23 13.09
C VAL A 69 14.75 -4.87 13.63
N LEU A 70 13.62 -4.70 12.94
CA LEU A 70 12.35 -5.24 13.42
C LEU A 70 12.23 -6.76 13.25
N ARG A 71 12.93 -7.34 12.26
CA ARG A 71 13.03 -8.79 12.13
C ARG A 71 13.89 -9.41 13.24
N ASP A 72 15.01 -8.79 13.56
CA ASP A 72 15.89 -9.25 14.65
C ASP A 72 15.16 -9.14 15.99
N GLU A 73 14.46 -8.02 16.24
CA GLU A 73 13.58 -7.89 17.40
C GLU A 73 12.55 -9.04 17.44
N ALA A 74 11.86 -9.32 16.34
CA ALA A 74 10.84 -10.37 16.32
C ALA A 74 11.42 -11.75 16.66
N LEU A 75 12.63 -12.05 16.22
CA LEU A 75 13.31 -13.32 16.49
C LEU A 75 13.66 -13.52 17.98
N ASP A 76 13.72 -12.46 18.78
CA ASP A 76 13.88 -12.54 20.24
C ASP A 76 12.58 -12.91 20.96
N TYR A 77 11.43 -12.75 20.29
CA TYR A 77 10.10 -13.07 20.85
C TYR A 77 9.59 -14.42 20.37
N ARG A 78 10.28 -15.50 20.72
CA ARG A 78 9.87 -16.87 20.35
C ARG A 78 8.48 -17.19 20.88
N ALA A 79 7.71 -17.91 20.08
CA ALA A 79 6.49 -18.56 20.57
C ALA A 79 6.88 -19.65 21.56
N ASN A 80 6.03 -19.86 22.58
CA ASN A 80 6.24 -20.96 23.52
C ASN A 80 6.01 -22.30 22.81
N ASP A 81 6.58 -23.39 23.33
CA ASP A 81 6.48 -24.73 22.74
C ASP A 81 5.03 -25.20 22.48
N ASP A 82 4.08 -24.70 23.31
CA ASP A 82 2.65 -25.00 23.17
C ASP A 82 1.90 -24.03 22.24
N GLU A 83 2.55 -22.96 21.75
CA GLU A 83 1.97 -21.95 20.86
C GLU A 83 2.41 -22.19 19.43
N LYS A 84 1.44 -22.18 18.51
CA LYS A 84 1.73 -22.34 17.07
C LYS A 84 2.28 -21.06 16.43
N GLY A 85 2.76 -20.08 17.01
CA GLY A 85 3.40 -18.88 16.49
C GLY A 85 3.33 -18.61 14.97
N ALA A 86 3.98 -17.58 14.52
CA ALA A 86 4.06 -17.22 13.10
C ALA A 86 5.51 -17.07 12.64
N CYS A 87 5.76 -17.12 11.32
CA CYS A 87 7.10 -16.95 10.75
C CYS A 87 7.35 -15.51 10.32
N VAL A 88 8.58 -15.04 10.56
CA VAL A 88 9.12 -13.90 9.82
C VAL A 88 9.62 -14.33 8.44
N PHE A 89 9.68 -13.44 7.48
CA PHE A 89 10.26 -13.73 6.17
C PHE A 89 11.68 -14.32 6.30
N GLY A 90 11.93 -15.41 5.59
CA GLY A 90 13.22 -16.07 5.55
C GLY A 90 13.59 -16.80 6.84
N SER A 91 12.60 -17.25 7.62
CA SER A 91 12.85 -18.09 8.80
C SER A 91 11.69 -19.07 9.00
N ASP A 92 12.01 -20.28 9.45
CA ASP A 92 11.03 -21.27 9.92
C ASP A 92 10.77 -21.16 11.43
N ALA A 93 11.54 -20.31 12.11
CA ALA A 93 11.39 -20.06 13.53
C ALA A 93 10.04 -19.45 13.87
N ARG A 94 9.37 -20.02 14.88
CA ARG A 94 8.09 -19.51 15.35
C ARG A 94 8.29 -18.40 16.37
N VAL A 95 7.69 -17.25 16.09
CA VAL A 95 7.68 -16.08 16.97
C VAL A 95 6.25 -15.71 17.32
N LYS A 96 6.07 -14.84 18.28
CA LYS A 96 4.74 -14.31 18.61
C LYS A 96 4.13 -13.63 17.37
N PRO A 97 2.85 -13.89 17.02
CA PRO A 97 2.24 -13.39 15.79
C PRO A 97 2.34 -11.87 15.61
N GLU A 98 2.13 -11.07 16.66
CA GLU A 98 2.29 -9.61 16.62
C GLU A 98 3.70 -9.18 16.19
N LYS A 99 4.72 -9.93 16.56
CA LYS A 99 6.10 -9.66 16.20
C LYS A 99 6.42 -10.09 14.76
N ALA A 100 5.91 -11.24 14.32
CA ALA A 100 6.00 -11.63 12.91
C ALA A 100 5.32 -10.60 12.00
N ILE A 101 4.14 -10.11 12.40
CA ILE A 101 3.39 -9.09 11.67
C ILE A 101 4.19 -7.77 11.59
N LEU A 102 4.74 -7.31 12.71
CA LEU A 102 5.59 -6.12 12.78
C LEU A 102 6.75 -6.21 11.78
N ALA A 103 7.52 -7.28 11.85
CA ALA A 103 8.70 -7.51 11.00
C ALA A 103 8.32 -7.58 9.51
N ASN A 104 7.35 -8.43 9.16
CA ASN A 104 6.97 -8.66 7.77
C ASN A 104 6.29 -7.45 7.14
N SER A 105 5.40 -6.74 7.86
CA SER A 105 4.75 -5.53 7.35
C SER A 105 5.75 -4.38 7.14
N SER A 106 6.78 -4.26 7.99
CA SER A 106 7.87 -3.31 7.77
C SER A 106 8.64 -3.62 6.50
N ALA A 107 8.98 -4.89 6.28
CA ALA A 107 9.69 -5.33 5.09
C ALA A 107 8.87 -5.07 3.80
N VAL A 108 7.58 -5.41 3.80
CA VAL A 108 6.66 -5.15 2.66
C VAL A 108 6.66 -3.68 2.27
N ARG A 109 6.68 -2.77 3.24
CA ARG A 109 6.53 -1.32 3.00
C ARG A 109 7.85 -0.62 2.65
N GLU A 110 8.98 -1.27 2.84
CA GLU A 110 10.30 -0.62 2.82
C GLU A 110 10.59 0.12 1.51
N TRP A 111 10.29 -0.48 0.35
CA TRP A 111 10.60 0.08 -0.96
C TRP A 111 9.61 1.14 -1.48
N ASP A 112 8.50 1.35 -0.81
CA ASP A 112 7.37 2.11 -1.38
C ASP A 112 6.93 1.60 -2.76
N SER A 113 6.93 0.28 -2.92
CA SER A 113 6.67 -0.42 -4.18
C SER A 113 5.43 -1.34 -4.15
N ASN A 114 4.89 -1.60 -2.96
CA ASN A 114 3.68 -2.39 -2.78
C ASN A 114 2.41 -1.62 -3.20
N GLY A 115 1.31 -2.35 -3.34
CA GLY A 115 0.02 -1.81 -3.81
C GLY A 115 -0.51 -0.63 -3.00
N THR A 116 -1.23 0.25 -3.66
CA THR A 116 -1.80 1.47 -3.06
C THR A 116 -3.20 1.76 -3.57
N ASN A 117 -3.94 2.60 -2.84
CA ASN A 117 -5.21 3.16 -3.28
C ASN A 117 -5.30 4.64 -2.91
N PHE A 118 -6.15 5.34 -3.66
CA PHE A 118 -6.61 6.69 -3.31
C PHE A 118 -8.12 6.60 -3.12
N GLY A 119 -8.62 6.83 -1.92
CA GLY A 119 -10.01 6.62 -1.54
C GLY A 119 -11.03 7.26 -2.48
N PHE A 120 -11.55 6.47 -3.40
CA PHE A 120 -12.46 6.90 -4.45
C PHE A 120 -13.46 5.81 -4.80
N ASN A 121 -14.75 6.17 -4.77
CA ASN A 121 -15.83 5.32 -5.23
C ASN A 121 -16.85 6.15 -6.01
N LYS A 122 -16.77 6.05 -7.34
CA LYS A 122 -17.60 6.85 -8.24
C LYS A 122 -19.09 6.54 -8.10
N GLU A 123 -19.41 5.25 -7.95
CA GLU A 123 -20.81 4.78 -7.89
C GLU A 123 -21.55 5.32 -6.67
N ARG A 124 -20.83 5.46 -5.54
CA ARG A 124 -21.35 5.97 -4.27
C ARG A 124 -21.07 7.45 -4.05
N GLY A 125 -20.32 8.08 -4.95
CA GLY A 125 -19.94 9.48 -4.82
C GLY A 125 -18.94 9.78 -3.70
N PHE A 126 -18.19 8.77 -3.24
CA PHE A 126 -17.18 8.93 -2.20
C PHE A 126 -15.83 9.34 -2.78
N THR A 127 -15.29 10.44 -2.29
CA THR A 127 -14.10 11.11 -2.83
C THR A 127 -13.19 11.66 -1.74
N ALA A 128 -13.09 11.03 -0.58
CA ALA A 128 -12.23 11.52 0.50
C ALA A 128 -10.76 11.55 0.11
N GLY A 129 -10.35 10.73 -0.86
CA GLY A 129 -9.02 10.78 -1.44
C GLY A 129 -7.92 10.43 -0.44
N GLU A 130 -8.21 9.59 0.58
CA GLU A 130 -7.20 9.18 1.53
C GLU A 130 -6.28 8.14 0.91
N PHE A 131 -5.02 8.19 1.30
CA PHE A 131 -4.04 7.21 0.87
C PHE A 131 -4.23 5.89 1.62
N GLY A 132 -3.82 4.80 0.99
CA GLY A 132 -3.75 3.49 1.61
C GLY A 132 -2.75 2.60 0.87
N HIS A 133 -2.08 1.73 1.63
CA HIS A 133 -1.17 0.73 1.08
C HIS A 133 -1.53 -0.64 1.64
N ASN A 134 -1.19 -1.71 0.93
CA ASN A 134 -1.48 -3.07 1.36
C ASN A 134 -0.34 -3.66 2.21
N ASP A 135 0.12 -2.90 3.20
CA ASP A 135 1.20 -3.28 4.13
C ASP A 135 0.81 -4.43 5.08
N PHE A 136 -0.45 -4.85 5.06
CA PHE A 136 -1.11 -5.56 6.16
C PHE A 136 -1.38 -7.05 5.90
N TYR A 137 -1.09 -7.58 4.72
CA TYR A 137 -1.28 -9.00 4.42
C TYR A 137 -0.54 -9.95 5.37
N PRO A 138 0.61 -9.56 5.96
CA PRO A 138 1.24 -10.35 7.02
C PRO A 138 0.34 -10.66 8.23
N VAL A 139 -0.69 -9.83 8.52
CA VAL A 139 -1.70 -10.12 9.56
C VAL A 139 -2.44 -11.42 9.25
N CYS A 140 -2.90 -11.54 7.99
CA CYS A 140 -3.71 -12.69 7.55
C CYS A 140 -2.88 -13.98 7.55
N VAL A 141 -1.65 -13.92 7.03
CA VAL A 141 -0.77 -15.09 6.98
C VAL A 141 -0.32 -15.51 8.38
N ALA A 142 0.09 -14.56 9.23
CA ALA A 142 0.54 -14.87 10.59
C ALA A 142 -0.60 -15.48 11.43
N ALA A 143 -1.82 -14.95 11.34
CA ALA A 143 -2.97 -15.53 12.02
C ALA A 143 -3.31 -16.94 11.49
N CYS A 144 -3.25 -17.17 10.17
CA CYS A 144 -3.46 -18.50 9.61
C CYS A 144 -2.38 -19.49 10.04
N GLN A 145 -1.12 -19.06 10.16
CA GLN A 145 -0.04 -19.89 10.70
C GLN A 145 -0.26 -20.25 12.16
N GLU A 146 -0.61 -19.26 13.00
CA GLU A 146 -0.92 -19.45 14.42
C GLU A 146 -2.09 -20.42 14.63
N LEU A 147 -3.13 -20.27 13.83
CA LEU A 147 -4.41 -20.98 14.02
C LEU A 147 -4.52 -22.28 13.22
N GLY A 148 -3.59 -22.56 12.31
CA GLY A 148 -3.66 -23.71 11.42
C GLY A 148 -4.78 -23.61 10.40
N LEU A 149 -5.00 -22.43 9.82
CA LEU A 149 -5.99 -22.17 8.78
C LEU A 149 -5.36 -22.27 7.38
N ASP A 150 -6.18 -22.50 6.37
CA ASP A 150 -5.77 -22.71 4.99
C ASP A 150 -5.59 -21.41 4.19
N GLY A 151 -5.10 -21.54 2.95
CA GLY A 151 -4.82 -20.41 2.08
C GLY A 151 -6.07 -19.70 1.56
N MET A 152 -7.20 -20.41 1.38
CA MET A 152 -8.46 -19.76 1.01
C MET A 152 -8.93 -18.82 2.12
N THR A 153 -8.82 -19.25 3.36
CA THR A 153 -9.15 -18.41 4.54
C THR A 153 -8.22 -17.20 4.61
N ALA A 154 -6.92 -17.38 4.37
CA ALA A 154 -5.97 -16.27 4.31
C ALA A 154 -6.32 -15.27 3.19
N LEU A 155 -6.66 -15.76 2.00
CA LEU A 155 -7.01 -14.93 0.85
C LEU A 155 -8.30 -14.13 1.09
N ARG A 156 -9.33 -14.77 1.67
CA ARG A 156 -10.54 -14.07 2.10
C ARG A 156 -10.26 -13.01 3.16
N ALA A 157 -9.37 -13.30 4.10
CA ALA A 157 -8.96 -12.36 5.13
C ALA A 157 -8.21 -11.14 4.53
N MET A 158 -7.32 -11.36 3.57
CA MET A 158 -6.64 -10.29 2.83
C MET A 158 -7.64 -9.41 2.08
N LEU A 159 -8.59 -10.02 1.39
CA LEU A 159 -9.66 -9.32 0.68
C LEU A 159 -10.51 -8.48 1.64
N ALA A 160 -10.94 -9.05 2.78
CA ALA A 160 -11.72 -8.32 3.78
C ALA A 160 -10.92 -7.18 4.44
N HIS A 161 -9.61 -7.39 4.62
CA HIS A 161 -8.72 -6.34 5.14
C HIS A 161 -8.68 -5.14 4.19
N ASP A 162 -8.45 -5.39 2.89
CA ASP A 162 -8.45 -4.33 1.88
C ASP A 162 -9.83 -3.69 1.71
N GLU A 163 -10.90 -4.46 1.85
CA GLU A 163 -12.27 -3.94 1.81
C GLU A 163 -12.50 -2.95 2.96
N ILE A 164 -12.22 -3.34 4.21
CA ILE A 164 -12.46 -2.49 5.38
C ILE A 164 -11.62 -1.20 5.29
N ARG A 165 -10.29 -1.33 5.12
CA ARG A 165 -9.42 -0.13 5.08
C ARG A 165 -9.66 0.74 3.85
N GLY A 166 -9.94 0.11 2.70
CA GLY A 166 -10.18 0.81 1.44
C GLY A 166 -11.47 1.62 1.49
N ARG A 167 -12.56 1.06 2.03
CA ARG A 167 -13.83 1.79 2.19
C ARG A 167 -13.74 2.92 3.21
N LEU A 168 -12.98 2.73 4.29
CA LEU A 168 -12.69 3.83 5.22
C LEU A 168 -11.90 4.96 4.55
N ALA A 169 -10.96 4.63 3.67
CA ALA A 169 -10.21 5.62 2.90
C ALA A 169 -11.07 6.38 1.88
N GLU A 170 -12.14 5.77 1.36
CA GLU A 170 -13.10 6.41 0.45
C GLU A 170 -13.94 7.49 1.14
N VAL A 171 -14.23 7.32 2.43
CA VAL A 171 -15.19 8.14 3.17
C VAL A 171 -14.56 9.10 4.16
N PHE A 172 -13.32 8.89 4.59
CA PHE A 172 -12.68 9.74 5.61
C PHE A 172 -11.19 9.97 5.36
N SER A 173 -10.80 11.25 5.22
CA SER A 173 -9.42 11.66 4.98
C SER A 173 -8.71 12.03 6.29
N LEU A 174 -7.95 11.10 6.85
CA LEU A 174 -7.11 11.28 8.05
C LEU A 174 -6.01 12.32 7.84
N LYS A 175 -5.40 12.36 6.64
CA LYS A 175 -4.32 13.31 6.30
C LYS A 175 -4.75 14.77 6.45
N THR A 176 -6.02 15.07 6.24
CA THR A 176 -6.60 16.39 6.45
C THR A 176 -6.40 16.87 7.89
N TYR A 177 -6.42 15.95 8.84
CA TYR A 177 -6.25 16.21 10.26
C TYR A 177 -4.82 15.95 10.78
N LYS A 178 -3.84 15.79 9.87
CA LYS A 178 -2.44 15.47 10.21
C LYS A 178 -2.26 14.11 10.90
N ILE A 179 -3.21 13.21 10.73
CA ILE A 179 -3.15 11.81 11.18
C ILE A 179 -2.68 10.94 10.02
N ASP A 180 -1.89 9.91 10.32
CA ASP A 180 -1.39 9.01 9.29
C ASP A 180 -2.48 8.03 8.83
N HIS A 181 -2.52 7.75 7.54
CA HIS A 181 -3.51 6.87 6.91
C HIS A 181 -3.49 5.43 7.43
N VAL A 182 -2.42 5.00 8.07
CA VAL A 182 -2.27 3.63 8.59
C VAL A 182 -3.31 3.27 9.66
N VAL A 183 -3.98 4.25 10.26
CA VAL A 183 -5.09 4.01 11.21
C VAL A 183 -6.20 3.17 10.58
N HIS A 184 -6.55 3.41 9.32
CA HIS A 184 -7.56 2.59 8.62
C HIS A 184 -7.13 1.13 8.51
N GLY A 185 -5.85 0.89 8.23
CA GLY A 185 -5.26 -0.45 8.22
C GLY A 185 -5.19 -1.10 9.60
N ALA A 186 -4.88 -0.33 10.64
CA ALA A 186 -4.87 -0.83 12.02
C ALA A 186 -6.27 -1.24 12.50
N ILE A 187 -7.32 -0.47 12.14
CA ILE A 187 -8.73 -0.84 12.39
C ILE A 187 -9.06 -2.17 11.70
N ALA A 188 -8.73 -2.28 10.39
CA ALA A 188 -8.94 -3.51 9.65
C ALA A 188 -8.16 -4.69 10.24
N SER A 189 -6.90 -4.47 10.66
CA SER A 189 -6.06 -5.50 11.27
C SER A 189 -6.65 -6.06 12.57
N ALA A 190 -7.18 -5.19 13.44
CA ALA A 190 -7.87 -5.61 14.65
C ALA A 190 -9.11 -6.46 14.34
N ALA A 191 -9.91 -6.03 13.35
CA ALA A 191 -11.09 -6.76 12.93
C ALA A 191 -10.76 -8.14 12.37
N ILE A 192 -9.79 -8.21 11.44
CA ILE A 192 -9.43 -9.43 10.73
C ILE A 192 -8.73 -10.44 11.65
N TYR A 193 -7.82 -10.00 12.50
CA TYR A 193 -7.16 -10.92 13.43
C TYR A 193 -8.16 -11.58 14.39
N GLY A 194 -9.08 -10.80 14.97
CA GLY A 194 -10.14 -11.35 15.81
C GLY A 194 -11.11 -12.26 15.05
N ALA A 195 -11.46 -11.89 13.82
CA ALA A 195 -12.33 -12.69 12.95
C ALA A 195 -11.71 -14.05 12.57
N LEU A 196 -10.39 -14.11 12.35
CA LEU A 196 -9.69 -15.37 12.08
C LEU A 196 -9.66 -16.28 13.30
N HIS A 197 -9.53 -15.74 14.51
CA HIS A 197 -9.70 -16.53 15.74
C HIS A 197 -11.11 -17.10 15.85
N ALA A 198 -12.16 -16.33 15.55
CA ALA A 198 -13.54 -16.82 15.52
C ALA A 198 -13.72 -17.90 14.44
N ALA A 199 -13.12 -17.74 13.25
CA ALA A 199 -13.16 -18.72 12.16
C ALA A 199 -12.46 -20.04 12.53
N ALA A 200 -11.43 -19.99 13.38
CA ALA A 200 -10.74 -21.14 13.95
C ALA A 200 -11.53 -21.85 15.07
N GLY A 201 -12.71 -21.33 15.45
CA GLY A 201 -13.57 -21.91 16.47
C GLY A 201 -13.30 -21.43 17.89
N HIS A 202 -12.50 -20.38 18.07
CA HIS A 202 -12.34 -19.75 19.37
C HIS A 202 -13.57 -18.92 19.71
N ASP A 203 -13.88 -18.80 21.01
CA ASP A 203 -15.01 -17.99 21.52
C ASP A 203 -14.65 -16.50 21.49
N VAL A 204 -14.67 -15.93 20.27
CA VAL A 204 -14.41 -14.51 20.02
C VAL A 204 -15.69 -13.85 19.53
N THR A 205 -16.14 -12.83 20.25
CA THR A 205 -17.38 -12.12 19.93
C THR A 205 -17.14 -10.85 19.11
N ALA A 206 -18.17 -10.40 18.42
CA ALA A 206 -18.12 -9.13 17.68
C ALA A 206 -17.88 -7.93 18.62
N GLU A 207 -18.37 -7.98 19.85
CA GLU A 207 -18.19 -6.95 20.87
C GLU A 207 -16.74 -6.87 21.36
N GLN A 208 -16.02 -8.00 21.43
CA GLN A 208 -14.58 -8.00 21.72
C GLN A 208 -13.79 -7.37 20.59
N ILE A 209 -14.12 -7.67 19.35
CA ILE A 209 -13.49 -7.06 18.17
C ILE A 209 -13.81 -5.56 18.11
N GLU A 210 -15.04 -5.17 18.38
CA GLU A 210 -15.44 -3.77 18.50
C GLU A 210 -14.58 -3.04 19.55
N GLY A 211 -14.42 -3.62 20.73
CA GLY A 211 -13.57 -3.07 21.78
C GLY A 211 -12.11 -2.95 21.36
N ALA A 212 -11.58 -3.90 20.57
CA ALA A 212 -10.24 -3.83 20.00
C ALA A 212 -10.11 -2.65 19.01
N ILE A 213 -11.07 -2.48 18.11
CA ILE A 213 -11.14 -1.33 17.20
C ILE A 213 -11.17 -0.02 17.99
N GLY A 214 -11.99 0.04 19.04
CA GLY A 214 -12.08 1.19 19.94
C GLY A 214 -10.74 1.50 20.61
N MET A 215 -10.00 0.49 21.08
CA MET A 215 -8.66 0.68 21.65
C MET A 215 -7.64 1.19 20.62
N VAL A 216 -7.68 0.71 19.38
CA VAL A 216 -6.82 1.24 18.29
C VAL A 216 -7.02 2.74 18.15
N VAL A 217 -8.26 3.18 18.02
CA VAL A 217 -8.61 4.59 17.80
C VAL A 217 -8.35 5.46 19.04
N ALA A 218 -8.56 4.92 20.25
CA ALA A 218 -8.36 5.69 21.47
C ALA A 218 -6.90 5.80 21.92
N HIS A 219 -6.05 4.80 21.62
CA HIS A 219 -4.70 4.71 22.20
C HIS A 219 -3.55 4.74 21.20
N SER A 220 -3.79 4.47 19.89
CA SER A 220 -2.72 4.17 18.94
C SER A 220 -2.83 4.97 17.64
N ILE A 221 -2.96 6.29 17.77
CA ILE A 221 -3.07 7.20 16.63
C ILE A 221 -1.70 7.78 16.25
N PRO A 222 -1.10 7.38 15.10
CA PRO A 222 0.13 7.96 14.63
C PRO A 222 -0.12 9.31 13.93
N TRP A 223 0.69 10.29 14.28
CA TRP A 223 0.66 11.60 13.65
C TRP A 223 1.53 11.63 12.38
N ARG A 224 1.17 12.48 11.41
CA ARG A 224 1.95 12.68 10.19
C ARG A 224 3.33 13.30 10.42
N ALA A 225 3.73 13.59 11.65
CA ALA A 225 5.10 13.99 12.00
C ALA A 225 6.16 13.01 11.46
N ILE A 226 5.82 11.70 11.37
CA ILE A 226 6.68 10.66 10.79
C ILE A 226 6.95 10.85 9.29
N ARG A 227 6.17 11.69 8.59
CA ARG A 227 6.29 12.00 7.16
C ARG A 227 6.71 13.45 6.92
N ALA A 228 7.05 14.21 7.98
CA ALA A 228 7.42 15.61 7.88
C ALA A 228 8.94 15.79 7.78
N GLY A 229 9.36 16.93 7.19
CA GLY A 229 10.76 17.31 7.10
C GLY A 229 11.38 17.11 5.72
N LYS A 230 12.63 17.59 5.58
CA LYS A 230 13.41 17.51 4.33
C LYS A 230 13.87 16.10 4.04
N GLN A 231 14.26 15.38 5.12
CA GLN A 231 14.67 13.98 5.02
C GLN A 231 13.72 13.13 5.86
N LEU A 232 13.38 11.96 5.32
CA LEU A 232 12.53 10.97 5.98
C LEU A 232 13.40 9.92 6.66
N SER A 233 12.83 9.30 7.70
CA SER A 233 13.46 8.26 8.50
C SER A 233 12.73 6.93 8.37
N ASP A 234 13.26 5.88 9.00
CA ASP A 234 12.67 4.54 9.08
C ASP A 234 11.22 4.54 9.56
N SER A 235 10.86 5.48 10.45
CA SER A 235 9.48 5.63 10.94
C SER A 235 8.45 5.83 9.82
N LYS A 236 8.85 6.35 8.64
CA LYS A 236 7.95 6.48 7.49
C LYS A 236 7.52 5.13 6.95
N GLY A 237 8.47 4.23 6.72
CA GLY A 237 8.21 2.87 6.23
C GLY A 237 7.58 1.97 7.29
N ALA A 238 8.06 2.05 8.54
CA ALA A 238 7.60 1.19 9.64
C ALA A 238 6.26 1.62 10.27
N SER A 239 5.66 2.75 9.87
CA SER A 239 4.45 3.28 10.52
C SER A 239 3.27 2.29 10.52
N ALA A 240 2.98 1.65 9.39
CA ALA A 240 1.92 0.64 9.30
C ALA A 240 2.22 -0.56 10.19
N ALA A 241 3.46 -1.05 10.17
CA ALA A 241 3.90 -2.20 10.94
C ALA A 241 3.72 -1.96 12.46
N ILE A 242 4.17 -0.82 12.98
CA ILE A 242 4.04 -0.43 14.39
C ILE A 242 2.57 -0.27 14.80
N SER A 243 1.76 0.37 13.95
CA SER A 243 0.33 0.55 14.22
C SER A 243 -0.42 -0.78 14.20
N THR A 244 0.00 -1.70 13.34
CA THR A 244 -0.58 -3.04 13.23
C THR A 244 -0.22 -3.91 14.43
N GLU A 245 1.04 -3.89 14.87
CA GLU A 245 1.45 -4.57 16.12
C GLU A 245 0.56 -4.14 17.29
N ALA A 246 0.37 -2.84 17.47
CA ALA A 246 -0.51 -2.30 18.51
C ALA A 246 -1.96 -2.83 18.36
N ALA A 247 -2.50 -2.87 17.14
CA ALA A 247 -3.83 -3.39 16.86
C ALA A 247 -3.97 -4.86 17.27
N ILE A 248 -2.99 -5.71 16.94
CA ILE A 248 -3.00 -7.13 17.32
C ILE A 248 -2.93 -7.29 18.83
N VAL A 249 -2.09 -6.52 19.53
CA VAL A 249 -2.00 -6.54 20.99
C VAL A 249 -3.33 -6.11 21.62
N HIS A 250 -4.01 -5.09 21.08
CA HIS A 250 -5.34 -4.67 21.54
C HIS A 250 -6.37 -5.79 21.33
N THR A 251 -6.34 -6.48 20.19
CA THR A 251 -7.24 -7.59 19.92
C THR A 251 -7.01 -8.75 20.90
N LYS A 252 -5.76 -9.12 21.16
CA LYS A 252 -5.42 -10.14 22.17
C LYS A 252 -5.94 -9.78 23.56
N ARG A 253 -5.81 -8.51 23.96
CA ARG A 253 -6.38 -8.02 25.24
C ARG A 253 -7.90 -8.15 25.27
N ALA A 254 -8.58 -7.74 24.20
CA ALA A 254 -10.04 -7.83 24.12
C ALA A 254 -10.52 -9.29 24.19
N MET A 255 -9.85 -10.21 23.49
CA MET A 255 -10.14 -11.65 23.56
C MET A 255 -9.94 -12.23 24.98
N GLN A 256 -9.07 -11.63 25.80
CA GLN A 256 -8.87 -11.99 27.19
C GLN A 256 -9.86 -11.29 28.16
N GLY A 257 -10.84 -10.56 27.63
CA GLY A 257 -11.88 -9.91 28.42
C GLY A 257 -11.58 -8.45 28.80
N PHE A 258 -10.52 -7.83 28.25
CA PHE A 258 -10.32 -6.40 28.43
C PHE A 258 -11.38 -5.62 27.63
N VAL A 259 -12.15 -4.77 28.32
CA VAL A 259 -13.24 -4.00 27.72
C VAL A 259 -12.67 -2.70 27.14
N GLY A 260 -12.66 -2.58 25.81
CA GLY A 260 -12.32 -1.37 25.11
C GLY A 260 -13.54 -0.45 24.87
N PRO A 261 -13.31 0.79 24.39
CA PRO A 261 -14.41 1.70 24.04
C PRO A 261 -15.27 1.12 22.91
N GLY A 262 -16.58 1.10 23.09
CA GLY A 262 -17.54 0.75 22.03
C GLY A 262 -17.91 1.94 21.17
N ASP A 263 -18.54 1.67 20.01
CA ASP A 263 -19.14 2.66 19.12
C ASP A 263 -18.24 3.86 18.78
N ILE A 264 -17.00 3.57 18.49
CA ILE A 264 -15.92 4.56 18.42
C ILE A 264 -16.08 5.58 17.29
N PHE A 265 -16.79 5.23 16.20
CA PHE A 265 -17.01 6.13 15.06
C PHE A 265 -18.01 7.25 15.37
N ARG A 266 -18.94 7.04 16.30
CA ARG A 266 -19.89 8.04 16.79
C ARG A 266 -19.42 8.77 18.06
N ASN A 267 -18.32 8.32 18.65
CA ASN A 267 -17.79 8.92 19.87
C ASN A 267 -17.29 10.36 19.62
N PRO A 268 -17.83 11.38 20.31
CA PRO A 268 -17.47 12.78 20.07
C PRO A 268 -16.03 13.14 20.48
N GLU A 269 -15.36 12.29 21.27
CA GLU A 269 -13.98 12.47 21.68
C GLU A 269 -12.99 11.63 20.87
N ALA A 270 -13.49 10.86 19.87
CA ALA A 270 -12.66 10.13 18.94
C ALA A 270 -12.40 10.91 17.65
N ILE A 271 -11.31 10.56 16.95
CA ILE A 271 -10.81 11.27 15.77
C ILE A 271 -11.86 11.53 14.68
N PHE A 272 -12.84 10.65 14.52
CA PHE A 272 -13.86 10.76 13.47
C PHE A 272 -14.83 11.92 13.72
N ARG A 273 -15.02 12.32 14.99
CA ARG A 273 -15.87 13.46 15.38
C ARG A 273 -15.14 14.52 16.20
N PHE A 274 -13.92 14.30 16.59
CA PHE A 274 -13.12 15.19 17.43
C PHE A 274 -13.03 16.63 16.92
N PHE A 275 -13.09 16.82 15.60
CA PHE A 275 -12.98 18.13 14.96
C PHE A 275 -14.32 18.82 14.74
N GLU A 276 -15.41 18.28 15.23
CA GLU A 276 -16.69 18.97 15.25
C GLU A 276 -16.62 20.15 16.24
N PRO A 277 -17.17 21.33 15.87
CA PRO A 277 -17.18 22.45 16.79
C PRO A 277 -17.93 22.13 18.08
N THR A 278 -17.24 22.19 19.21
CA THR A 278 -17.88 22.09 20.51
C THR A 278 -18.45 23.45 20.93
N THR A 279 -19.66 23.51 21.47
CA THR A 279 -20.24 24.70 22.03
C THR A 279 -19.85 24.84 23.49
N GLN A 280 -18.79 25.61 23.75
CA GLN A 280 -18.43 26.16 25.07
C GLN A 280 -18.64 25.23 26.28
N GLY A 281 -17.71 24.34 26.56
CA GLY A 281 -17.65 23.57 27.78
C GLY A 281 -18.87 22.71 28.09
N LYS A 282 -19.77 22.55 27.15
CA LYS A 282 -20.82 21.58 27.27
C LYS A 282 -20.41 20.42 26.45
N ASP A 283 -19.68 19.54 27.00
CA ASP A 283 -19.45 18.26 26.46
C ASP A 283 -20.71 17.59 26.19
N ARG A 284 -20.69 17.15 25.06
CA ARG A 284 -21.83 16.61 24.75
C ARG A 284 -21.63 15.32 24.17
N TRP A 285 -21.62 14.42 25.02
CA TRP A 285 -22.25 13.17 24.74
C TRP A 285 -23.68 13.43 24.26
N THR A 286 -23.86 13.93 23.10
CA THR A 286 -25.12 13.83 22.42
C THR A 286 -25.16 12.42 21.88
N GLU A 287 -25.84 11.59 22.62
CA GLU A 287 -25.96 10.15 22.49
C GLU A 287 -26.37 9.67 21.09
N SER A 288 -26.78 10.53 20.21
CA SER A 288 -27.39 10.13 18.95
C SER A 288 -26.83 10.83 17.71
N ALA A 289 -25.71 11.51 17.82
CA ALA A 289 -25.13 12.10 16.63
C ALA A 289 -24.47 11.00 15.76
N PRO A 290 -24.73 11.00 14.45
CA PRO A 290 -24.15 10.00 13.55
C PRO A 290 -22.64 10.15 13.43
N SER A 291 -21.96 9.13 12.94
CA SER A 291 -20.60 9.25 12.42
C SER A 291 -20.59 10.15 11.18
N PRO A 292 -19.43 10.64 10.72
CA PRO A 292 -19.38 11.54 9.57
C PRO A 292 -19.65 10.86 8.22
N PHE A 293 -19.91 9.57 8.16
CA PHE A 293 -20.05 8.82 6.90
C PHE A 293 -20.91 7.57 7.02
N ASP A 294 -21.54 7.17 5.93
CA ASP A 294 -22.03 5.81 5.72
C ASP A 294 -20.88 4.90 5.25
N LEU A 295 -20.91 3.64 5.64
CA LEU A 295 -19.93 2.64 5.22
C LEU A 295 -20.60 1.47 4.51
N TYR A 296 -20.03 1.05 3.40
CA TYR A 296 -20.52 -0.07 2.60
C TYR A 296 -19.39 -1.07 2.42
N LEU A 297 -19.60 -2.32 2.84
CA LEU A 297 -18.61 -3.39 2.76
C LEU A 297 -19.12 -4.47 1.80
N SER A 298 -18.45 -4.65 0.67
CA SER A 298 -18.78 -5.66 -0.32
C SER A 298 -18.53 -7.06 0.22
N HIS A 299 -19.36 -8.01 -0.19
CA HIS A 299 -19.20 -9.42 0.18
C HIS A 299 -19.34 -10.37 -1.01
N SER A 300 -19.89 -9.93 -2.14
CA SER A 300 -20.12 -10.77 -3.34
C SER A 300 -19.84 -9.98 -4.62
N GLY A 301 -19.60 -10.71 -5.72
CA GLY A 301 -19.30 -10.14 -7.02
C GLY A 301 -17.92 -9.53 -7.10
N ASP A 302 -17.78 -8.49 -7.93
CA ASP A 302 -16.52 -7.82 -8.24
C ASP A 302 -16.35 -6.43 -7.59
N GLY A 303 -17.36 -5.91 -6.89
CA GLY A 303 -17.40 -4.55 -6.36
C GLY A 303 -16.51 -4.27 -5.14
N PHE A 304 -15.44 -5.04 -4.92
CA PHE A 304 -14.53 -4.88 -3.78
C PHE A 304 -13.51 -3.75 -3.95
N ALA A 305 -13.08 -3.15 -2.84
CA ALA A 305 -12.11 -2.06 -2.82
C ALA A 305 -10.77 -2.42 -3.49
N VAL A 306 -10.34 -3.69 -3.42
CA VAL A 306 -9.11 -4.18 -4.05
C VAL A 306 -9.11 -3.99 -5.57
N MET A 307 -10.27 -3.99 -6.21
CA MET A 307 -10.39 -3.76 -7.66
C MET A 307 -10.06 -2.31 -8.05
N GLY A 308 -10.19 -1.37 -7.11
CA GLY A 308 -9.77 0.03 -7.27
C GLY A 308 -8.33 0.32 -6.86
N MET A 309 -7.58 -0.68 -6.39
CA MET A 309 -6.19 -0.50 -6.00
C MET A 309 -5.24 -0.53 -7.19
N HIS A 310 -4.11 0.17 -7.05
CA HIS A 310 -3.09 0.35 -8.08
C HIS A 310 -1.83 -0.43 -7.74
N PHE A 311 -1.18 -0.99 -8.75
CA PHE A 311 0.18 -1.53 -8.64
C PHE A 311 1.20 -0.43 -8.91
N LYS A 312 2.30 -0.45 -8.18
CA LYS A 312 3.50 0.31 -8.53
C LYS A 312 4.42 -0.57 -9.37
N LEU A 313 4.75 -0.10 -10.55
CA LEU A 313 5.58 -0.82 -11.52
C LEU A 313 7.05 -0.45 -11.33
N GLY A 314 7.57 -0.75 -10.13
CA GLY A 314 8.90 -0.38 -9.66
C GLY A 314 8.85 0.34 -8.31
N LEU A 315 9.97 0.93 -7.90
CA LEU A 315 10.12 1.63 -6.63
C LEU A 315 9.88 3.14 -6.82
N TYR A 316 8.72 3.63 -6.43
CA TYR A 316 8.39 5.05 -6.46
C TYR A 316 7.11 5.35 -5.68
N GLU A 317 7.01 6.52 -5.13
CA GLU A 317 5.73 7.02 -4.60
C GLU A 317 4.73 7.17 -5.74
N HIS A 318 3.52 6.62 -5.58
CA HIS A 318 2.57 6.40 -6.69
C HIS A 318 2.06 7.68 -7.37
N GLN A 319 2.08 8.83 -6.70
CA GLN A 319 1.74 10.11 -7.32
C GLN A 319 2.70 10.48 -8.47
N SER A 320 3.89 9.86 -8.52
CA SER A 320 4.83 10.00 -9.64
C SER A 320 4.46 9.18 -10.87
N ALA A 321 3.56 8.21 -10.76
CA ALA A 321 3.30 7.25 -11.84
C ALA A 321 2.85 7.91 -13.16
N GLY A 322 2.06 8.99 -13.08
CA GLY A 322 1.69 9.77 -14.27
C GLY A 322 2.90 10.44 -14.93
N ALA A 323 3.82 11.00 -14.13
CA ALA A 323 5.04 11.58 -14.65
C ALA A 323 5.99 10.53 -15.26
N LEU A 324 6.08 9.34 -14.64
CA LEU A 324 6.86 8.22 -15.19
C LEU A 324 6.29 7.74 -16.53
N GLN A 325 4.96 7.57 -16.63
CA GLN A 325 4.32 7.24 -17.90
C GLN A 325 4.63 8.30 -18.97
N GLY A 326 4.56 9.58 -18.62
CA GLY A 326 4.88 10.67 -19.55
C GLY A 326 6.33 10.64 -20.05
N ILE A 327 7.30 10.30 -19.21
CA ILE A 327 8.68 10.08 -19.64
C ILE A 327 8.76 8.88 -20.59
N ILE A 328 8.11 7.77 -20.24
CA ILE A 328 8.11 6.54 -21.05
C ILE A 328 7.51 6.81 -22.43
N ASP A 329 6.37 7.51 -22.50
CA ASP A 329 5.72 7.87 -23.76
C ASP A 329 6.65 8.77 -24.60
N LEU A 330 7.22 9.81 -23.99
CA LEU A 330 8.08 10.76 -24.71
C LEU A 330 9.38 10.12 -25.21
N VAL A 331 10.07 9.27 -24.44
CA VAL A 331 11.29 8.62 -24.94
C VAL A 331 11.01 7.54 -25.96
N SER A 332 9.80 6.97 -25.97
CA SER A 332 9.36 6.02 -26.99
C SER A 332 9.03 6.70 -28.32
N GLU A 333 8.44 7.89 -28.27
CA GLU A 333 8.03 8.66 -29.46
C GLU A 333 9.13 9.57 -29.98
N HIS A 334 10.08 9.99 -29.14
CA HIS A 334 11.12 10.97 -29.38
C HIS A 334 12.50 10.45 -29.00
N PRO A 335 13.09 9.53 -29.79
CA PRO A 335 14.40 8.94 -29.50
C PRO A 335 15.56 9.97 -29.47
N GLU A 336 15.37 11.17 -29.99
CA GLU A 336 16.34 12.28 -29.89
C GLU A 336 16.58 12.71 -28.43
N LEU A 337 15.63 12.43 -27.49
CA LEU A 337 15.81 12.68 -26.08
C LEU A 337 16.88 11.77 -25.45
N LEU A 338 17.19 10.64 -26.07
CA LEU A 338 18.21 9.69 -25.62
C LEU A 338 19.64 10.11 -25.99
N ALA A 339 19.82 11.18 -26.77
CA ALA A 339 21.15 11.68 -27.17
C ALA A 339 22.00 12.17 -25.96
N GLY A 340 21.42 12.36 -24.82
CA GLY A 340 22.10 12.76 -23.58
C GLY A 340 21.36 13.85 -22.82
N SER A 341 21.69 14.00 -21.53
CA SER A 341 21.07 15.01 -20.68
C SER A 341 21.21 16.45 -21.23
N ASP A 342 22.26 16.71 -21.98
CA ASP A 342 22.51 18.03 -22.59
C ASP A 342 21.53 18.37 -23.74
N ALA A 343 20.86 17.38 -24.31
CA ALA A 343 19.81 17.62 -25.31
C ALA A 343 18.55 18.25 -24.68
N ILE A 344 18.39 18.15 -23.37
CA ILE A 344 17.24 18.62 -22.60
C ILE A 344 17.57 19.98 -21.97
N ALA A 345 16.78 21.01 -22.25
CA ALA A 345 16.91 22.33 -21.66
C ALA A 345 16.07 22.44 -20.36
N LYS A 346 14.82 21.96 -20.40
CA LYS A 346 13.88 22.06 -19.28
C LYS A 346 12.88 20.89 -19.30
N ILE A 347 12.40 20.51 -18.11
CA ILE A 347 11.30 19.56 -17.92
C ILE A 347 10.25 20.27 -17.08
N THR A 348 9.03 20.42 -17.59
CA THR A 348 7.92 21.00 -16.85
C THR A 348 6.91 19.90 -16.54
N ILE A 349 6.51 19.78 -15.27
CA ILE A 349 5.52 18.81 -14.80
C ILE A 349 4.34 19.56 -14.23
N ASP A 350 3.19 19.41 -14.86
CA ASP A 350 1.90 19.90 -14.38
C ASP A 350 1.16 18.77 -13.68
N ALA A 351 0.78 18.98 -12.41
CA ALA A 351 0.15 17.95 -11.60
C ALA A 351 -0.97 18.52 -10.69
N TYR A 352 -1.84 17.64 -10.22
CA TYR A 352 -2.88 17.94 -9.24
C TYR A 352 -2.27 18.21 -7.85
N GLU A 353 -3.05 18.87 -6.96
CA GLU A 353 -2.53 19.40 -5.69
C GLU A 353 -1.78 18.37 -4.81
N PRO A 354 -2.27 17.15 -4.51
CA PRO A 354 -1.50 16.22 -3.70
C PRO A 354 -0.12 15.85 -4.29
N ALA A 355 -0.01 15.70 -5.61
CA ALA A 355 1.27 15.42 -6.26
C ALA A 355 2.18 16.65 -6.23
N PHE A 356 1.65 17.82 -6.58
CA PHE A 356 2.38 19.09 -6.55
C PHE A 356 2.84 19.45 -5.13
N GLY A 357 1.91 19.44 -4.15
CA GLY A 357 2.15 19.94 -2.80
C GLY A 357 2.97 18.99 -1.92
N ILE A 358 2.97 17.67 -2.18
CA ILE A 358 3.66 16.67 -1.35
C ILE A 358 5.00 16.28 -1.98
N ILE A 359 5.00 15.58 -3.12
CA ILE A 359 6.23 15.01 -3.69
C ILE A 359 6.91 15.93 -4.71
N GLY A 360 6.16 16.87 -5.31
CA GLY A 360 6.67 17.97 -6.13
C GLY A 360 7.17 19.16 -5.31
N ASN A 361 7.03 19.13 -3.98
CA ASN A 361 7.42 20.23 -3.10
C ASN A 361 8.93 20.54 -3.22
N PRO A 362 9.33 21.82 -3.35
CA PRO A 362 10.75 22.22 -3.43
C PRO A 362 11.63 21.68 -2.31
N MET A 363 11.09 21.46 -1.11
CA MET A 363 11.82 20.85 0.01
C MET A 363 12.23 19.39 -0.27
N LYS A 364 11.61 18.72 -1.21
CA LYS A 364 11.91 17.34 -1.62
C LYS A 364 12.93 17.26 -2.77
N LYS A 365 13.38 18.40 -3.30
CA LYS A 365 14.31 18.46 -4.44
C LYS A 365 15.73 18.00 -4.15
N ASP A 366 16.16 17.88 -2.87
CA ASP A 366 17.49 17.39 -2.49
C ASP A 366 17.40 16.17 -1.56
N PRO A 367 16.97 15.01 -2.05
CA PRO A 367 16.96 13.80 -1.24
C PRO A 367 18.40 13.32 -0.97
N ARG A 368 18.64 12.90 0.28
CA ARG A 368 19.94 12.39 0.76
C ARG A 368 19.82 11.05 1.46
N THR A 369 18.60 10.57 1.64
CA THR A 369 18.28 9.24 2.17
C THR A 369 17.40 8.51 1.15
N ARG A 370 17.41 7.20 1.19
CA ARG A 370 16.57 6.39 0.33
C ARG A 370 15.08 6.73 0.48
N GLN A 371 14.59 6.82 1.74
CA GLN A 371 13.19 7.15 2.03
C GLN A 371 12.79 8.56 1.59
N SER A 372 13.76 9.46 1.41
CA SER A 372 13.50 10.78 0.84
C SER A 372 13.49 10.75 -0.68
N ALA A 373 14.33 9.90 -1.29
CA ALA A 373 14.46 9.79 -2.74
C ALA A 373 13.20 9.16 -3.38
N ASP A 374 12.64 8.11 -2.78
CA ASP A 374 11.40 7.47 -3.26
C ASP A 374 10.15 8.35 -3.07
N HIS A 375 10.28 9.49 -2.38
CA HIS A 375 9.26 10.53 -2.18
C HIS A 375 9.65 11.89 -2.79
N SER A 376 10.60 11.90 -3.71
CA SER A 376 11.00 13.07 -4.50
C SER A 376 10.65 12.87 -5.96
N MET A 377 9.59 13.51 -6.46
CA MET A 377 9.22 13.38 -7.88
C MET A 377 10.36 13.85 -8.79
N ALA A 378 11.12 14.88 -8.39
CA ALA A 378 12.28 15.33 -9.14
C ALA A 378 13.32 14.20 -9.30
N TYR A 379 13.64 13.50 -8.21
CA TYR A 379 14.60 12.40 -8.24
C TYR A 379 14.07 11.20 -9.05
N ILE A 380 12.82 10.78 -8.78
CA ILE A 380 12.17 9.64 -9.45
C ILE A 380 12.16 9.81 -10.97
N VAL A 381 11.68 10.97 -11.44
CA VAL A 381 11.61 11.30 -12.88
C VAL A 381 13.00 11.40 -13.50
N SER A 382 13.93 12.08 -12.83
CA SER A 382 15.31 12.23 -13.33
C SER A 382 16.04 10.89 -13.41
N THR A 383 15.81 10.00 -12.46
CA THR A 383 16.43 8.67 -12.45
C THR A 383 15.90 7.81 -13.60
N LEU A 384 14.58 7.82 -13.84
CA LEU A 384 14.01 7.09 -14.97
C LEU A 384 14.56 7.62 -16.32
N LEU A 385 14.60 8.96 -16.49
CA LEU A 385 15.11 9.57 -17.70
C LEU A 385 16.61 9.32 -17.90
N ARG A 386 17.42 9.36 -16.81
CA ARG A 386 18.81 8.94 -16.85
C ARG A 386 18.97 7.50 -17.32
N LYS A 387 18.18 6.57 -16.75
CA LYS A 387 18.21 5.16 -17.18
C LYS A 387 17.88 5.01 -18.66
N ALA A 388 16.93 5.78 -19.17
CA ALA A 388 16.60 5.78 -20.60
C ALA A 388 17.78 6.28 -21.46
N ILE A 389 18.44 7.37 -21.07
CA ILE A 389 19.60 7.95 -21.77
C ILE A 389 20.81 7.00 -21.74
N GLU A 390 21.01 6.29 -20.63
CA GLU A 390 22.14 5.38 -20.41
C GLU A 390 21.82 3.93 -20.82
N HIS A 391 20.63 3.67 -21.41
CA HIS A 391 20.23 2.34 -21.84
C HIS A 391 21.06 1.88 -23.04
N ASP A 392 21.60 0.66 -22.95
CA ASP A 392 22.33 0.05 -24.05
C ASP A 392 21.37 -0.54 -25.10
N GLY A 393 21.42 -0.02 -26.32
CA GLY A 393 20.58 -0.49 -27.43
C GLY A 393 19.27 0.27 -27.60
N GLU A 394 18.38 -0.26 -28.42
CA GLU A 394 17.06 0.32 -28.65
C GLU A 394 16.09 -0.08 -27.53
N LEU A 395 15.25 0.85 -27.10
CA LEU A 395 14.18 0.57 -26.16
C LEU A 395 13.08 -0.27 -26.83
N ASP A 396 12.62 -1.31 -26.14
CA ASP A 396 11.48 -2.11 -26.58
C ASP A 396 10.17 -1.32 -26.35
N THR A 397 9.69 -0.64 -27.37
CA THR A 397 8.46 0.17 -27.31
C THR A 397 7.18 -0.65 -27.50
N THR A 398 7.24 -1.98 -27.46
CA THR A 398 6.06 -2.85 -27.61
C THR A 398 5.13 -2.78 -26.41
N GLY A 399 3.85 -3.12 -26.65
CA GLY A 399 2.79 -3.10 -25.65
C GLY A 399 1.97 -1.80 -25.67
N GLY A 400 0.74 -1.88 -25.11
CA GLY A 400 -0.24 -0.81 -25.24
C GLY A 400 0.02 0.42 -24.37
N ALA A 401 0.92 0.29 -23.38
CA ALA A 401 1.41 1.39 -22.54
C ALA A 401 2.96 1.49 -22.61
N HIS A 402 3.56 1.08 -23.74
CA HIS A 402 5.00 0.90 -23.87
C HIS A 402 5.55 -0.08 -22.80
N ASP A 403 4.91 -1.23 -22.67
CA ASP A 403 5.16 -2.23 -21.62
C ASP A 403 6.62 -2.71 -21.61
N GLY A 404 7.25 -2.81 -22.80
CA GLY A 404 8.66 -3.15 -22.94
C GLY A 404 9.57 -2.09 -22.31
N VAL A 405 9.27 -0.80 -22.52
CA VAL A 405 10.02 0.32 -21.92
C VAL A 405 9.84 0.33 -20.40
N TRP A 406 8.60 0.09 -19.90
CA TRP A 406 8.35 -0.07 -18.46
C TRP A 406 9.24 -1.14 -17.85
N LYS A 407 9.38 -2.31 -18.50
CA LYS A 407 10.24 -3.40 -18.03
C LYS A 407 11.72 -3.03 -18.09
N SER A 408 12.18 -2.46 -19.20
CA SER A 408 13.60 -2.10 -19.39
C SER A 408 14.09 -1.02 -18.42
N LEU A 409 13.23 -0.05 -18.11
CA LEU A 409 13.59 1.10 -17.28
C LEU A 409 13.07 0.99 -15.82
N MET A 410 12.44 -0.13 -15.44
CA MET A 410 11.86 -0.29 -14.11
C MET A 410 12.83 0.15 -13.00
N LEU A 411 12.35 1.06 -12.15
CA LEU A 411 13.12 1.51 -11.00
C LEU A 411 13.23 0.40 -9.96
N SER A 412 14.45 0.12 -9.55
CA SER A 412 14.84 -0.99 -8.66
C SER A 412 15.47 -0.45 -7.37
N PRO A 413 15.70 -1.28 -6.34
CA PRO A 413 16.40 -0.87 -5.13
C PRO A 413 17.73 -0.13 -5.40
N TYR A 414 18.55 -0.63 -6.34
CA TYR A 414 19.85 -0.03 -6.65
C TYR A 414 19.76 1.38 -7.25
N ASP A 415 18.61 1.77 -7.80
CA ASP A 415 18.37 3.14 -8.24
C ASP A 415 18.21 4.14 -7.06
N TYR A 416 18.19 3.64 -5.84
CA TYR A 416 18.03 4.41 -4.59
C TYR A 416 19.18 4.22 -3.61
N LYS A 417 20.29 3.64 -4.04
CA LYS A 417 21.49 3.52 -3.21
C LYS A 417 22.06 4.89 -2.84
N VAL A 418 22.56 5.02 -1.60
CA VAL A 418 23.01 6.32 -1.07
C VAL A 418 24.49 6.55 -1.45
N ASP A 419 24.77 6.54 -2.74
CA ASP A 419 26.11 6.80 -3.30
C ASP A 419 26.03 7.47 -4.71
N GLU A 420 27.19 7.61 -5.35
CA GLU A 420 27.35 8.22 -6.68
C GLU A 420 26.78 7.34 -7.82
N SER A 421 26.43 6.08 -7.57
CA SER A 421 25.79 5.24 -8.59
C SER A 421 24.29 5.55 -8.73
N ALA A 422 23.66 6.12 -7.71
CA ALA A 422 22.23 6.40 -7.67
C ALA A 422 21.88 7.79 -7.14
N ILE A 423 21.66 7.98 -5.81
CA ILE A 423 21.12 9.23 -5.26
C ILE A 423 22.02 10.44 -5.57
N PHE A 424 23.32 10.25 -5.60
CA PHE A 424 24.29 11.31 -5.90
C PHE A 424 24.84 11.23 -7.32
N HIS A 425 24.19 10.46 -8.21
CA HIS A 425 24.63 10.35 -9.61
C HIS A 425 24.62 11.70 -10.32
N PRO A 426 25.76 12.15 -10.92
CA PRO A 426 25.87 13.49 -11.49
C PRO A 426 24.81 13.82 -12.54
N ASN A 427 24.52 12.87 -13.47
CA ASN A 427 23.52 13.10 -14.51
C ASN A 427 22.10 13.18 -13.94
N ALA A 428 21.74 12.34 -12.94
CA ALA A 428 20.44 12.44 -12.28
C ALA A 428 20.29 13.79 -11.58
N ARG A 429 21.31 14.24 -10.84
CA ARG A 429 21.32 15.55 -10.19
C ARG A 429 21.21 16.70 -11.19
N ALA A 430 21.93 16.64 -12.30
CA ALA A 430 21.84 17.65 -13.35
C ALA A 430 20.44 17.70 -14.01
N LEU A 431 19.79 16.55 -14.21
CA LEU A 431 18.41 16.49 -14.70
C LEU A 431 17.41 17.06 -13.69
N MET A 432 17.59 16.78 -12.39
CA MET A 432 16.73 17.33 -11.32
C MET A 432 16.69 18.86 -11.34
N GLU A 433 17.80 19.52 -11.62
CA GLU A 433 17.85 20.99 -11.70
C GLU A 433 17.05 21.56 -12.87
N LYS A 434 16.79 20.75 -13.91
CA LYS A 434 15.99 21.13 -15.09
C LYS A 434 14.47 20.97 -14.85
N ILE A 435 14.06 20.33 -13.75
CA ILE A 435 12.65 20.07 -13.45
C ILE A 435 12.02 21.27 -12.75
N ASP A 436 10.90 21.71 -13.34
CA ASP A 436 10.00 22.72 -12.80
C ASP A 436 8.61 22.11 -12.59
N PHE A 437 8.07 22.27 -11.37
CA PHE A 437 6.74 21.78 -11.02
C PHE A 437 5.74 22.93 -11.08
N ARG A 438 4.58 22.66 -11.67
CA ARG A 438 3.45 23.57 -11.68
C ARG A 438 2.20 22.87 -11.18
N HIS A 439 1.39 23.60 -10.44
CA HIS A 439 0.04 23.17 -10.13
C HIS A 439 -0.83 23.26 -11.38
N GLY A 440 -1.42 22.16 -11.82
CA GLY A 440 -2.26 22.09 -13.01
C GLY A 440 -3.60 22.82 -12.91
N GLY A 441 -3.90 23.34 -11.71
CA GLY A 441 -5.11 24.11 -11.41
C GLY A 441 -6.36 23.25 -11.21
N PRO A 442 -7.54 23.93 -11.12
CA PRO A 442 -8.81 23.27 -10.77
C PRO A 442 -9.20 22.11 -11.68
N ASP A 443 -8.80 22.17 -12.95
CA ASP A 443 -9.10 21.11 -13.93
C ASP A 443 -8.37 19.81 -13.62
N TYR A 444 -7.15 19.89 -13.06
CA TYR A 444 -6.40 18.73 -12.59
C TYR A 444 -6.97 18.24 -11.26
N ASP A 445 -7.21 19.12 -10.32
CA ASP A 445 -7.74 18.77 -8.99
C ASP A 445 -9.10 18.07 -9.08
N ALA A 446 -9.97 18.51 -9.99
CA ALA A 446 -11.28 17.91 -10.20
C ALA A 446 -11.24 16.48 -10.76
N LYS A 447 -10.10 16.06 -11.32
CA LYS A 447 -9.89 14.71 -11.85
C LYS A 447 -9.26 13.75 -10.84
N TYR A 448 -8.76 14.27 -9.74
CA TYR A 448 -8.31 13.48 -8.60
C TYR A 448 -9.48 13.30 -7.61
N PRO A 449 -9.70 12.16 -6.98
CA PRO A 449 -8.90 10.92 -7.02
C PRO A 449 -9.37 9.86 -8.04
N ASP A 450 -10.17 10.22 -9.03
CA ASP A 450 -10.57 9.33 -10.12
C ASP A 450 -9.35 8.81 -10.89
N GLY A 451 -8.43 9.69 -11.23
CA GLY A 451 -7.12 9.41 -11.79
C GLY A 451 -6.02 10.18 -11.06
N ILE A 452 -4.81 10.14 -11.59
CA ILE A 452 -3.65 10.90 -11.12
C ILE A 452 -3.19 11.86 -12.23
N PRO A 453 -4.00 12.90 -12.53
CA PRO A 453 -3.82 13.76 -13.70
C PRO A 453 -2.46 14.45 -13.69
N THR A 454 -1.64 14.09 -14.65
CA THR A 454 -0.28 14.63 -14.79
C THR A 454 0.02 14.86 -16.28
N SER A 455 0.75 15.91 -16.62
CA SER A 455 1.32 16.09 -17.93
C SER A 455 2.76 16.59 -17.83
N LEU A 456 3.57 16.22 -18.83
CA LEU A 456 4.95 16.66 -18.95
C LEU A 456 5.18 17.39 -20.26
N THR A 457 6.06 18.39 -20.21
CA THR A 457 6.65 19.01 -21.39
C THR A 457 8.16 19.01 -21.22
N ILE A 458 8.88 18.39 -22.17
CA ILE A 458 10.33 18.47 -22.27
C ILE A 458 10.67 19.49 -23.35
N THR A 459 11.33 20.59 -22.95
CA THR A 459 11.90 21.55 -23.89
C THR A 459 13.31 21.11 -24.23
N THR A 460 13.56 20.86 -25.49
CA THR A 460 14.89 20.48 -26.01
C THR A 460 15.82 21.68 -26.08
N LYS A 461 17.11 21.45 -26.25
CA LYS A 461 18.12 22.52 -26.32
C LYS A 461 17.96 23.45 -27.56
N ASP A 462 17.40 22.93 -28.62
CA ASP A 462 17.09 23.70 -29.84
C ASP A 462 15.73 24.42 -29.75
N GLY A 463 15.02 24.30 -28.62
CA GLY A 463 13.80 25.02 -28.29
C GLY A 463 12.50 24.36 -28.72
N ALA A 464 12.54 23.09 -29.13
CA ALA A 464 11.31 22.34 -29.39
C ALA A 464 10.66 21.89 -28.06
N ASP A 465 9.33 21.98 -27.96
CA ASP A 465 8.55 21.48 -26.84
C ASP A 465 7.89 20.14 -27.20
N LEU A 466 8.24 19.10 -26.47
CA LEU A 466 7.69 17.75 -26.60
C LEU A 466 6.78 17.47 -25.42
N ALA A 467 5.50 17.23 -25.69
CA ALA A 467 4.47 17.13 -24.66
C ALA A 467 3.84 15.74 -24.60
N SER A 468 3.73 15.15 -23.40
CA SER A 468 3.06 13.85 -23.18
C SER A 468 1.53 13.90 -23.32
N GLY A 469 0.95 15.10 -23.33
CA GLY A 469 -0.50 15.23 -23.12
C GLY A 469 -0.90 14.93 -21.67
N LEU A 470 -2.21 14.90 -21.40
CA LEU A 470 -2.76 14.60 -20.07
C LEU A 470 -2.82 13.08 -19.85
N ILE A 471 -2.11 12.61 -18.86
CA ILE A 471 -2.12 11.22 -18.41
C ILE A 471 -3.02 11.13 -17.18
N MET A 472 -4.07 10.30 -17.27
CA MET A 472 -5.02 10.05 -16.19
C MET A 472 -4.76 8.71 -15.48
N TYR A 473 -4.47 7.67 -16.28
CA TYR A 473 -4.40 6.28 -15.82
C TYR A 473 -3.10 5.64 -16.34
N PRO A 474 -1.95 5.89 -15.68
CA PRO A 474 -0.69 5.25 -16.07
C PRO A 474 -0.76 3.72 -15.93
N ALA A 475 0.18 2.97 -16.50
CA ALA A 475 0.18 1.49 -16.62
C ALA A 475 0.01 0.86 -15.24
N GLY A 476 0.12 0.97 -14.19
CA GLY A 476 -0.22 0.32 -12.90
C GLY A 476 -1.55 0.76 -12.30
N HIS A 477 -2.19 1.76 -12.88
CA HIS A 477 -3.45 2.29 -12.36
C HIS A 477 -4.59 1.29 -12.58
N ALA A 478 -5.50 1.14 -11.60
CA ALA A 478 -6.61 0.18 -11.66
C ALA A 478 -7.53 0.34 -12.88
N ARG A 479 -7.59 1.55 -13.45
CA ARG A 479 -8.39 1.86 -14.65
C ARG A 479 -7.58 1.90 -15.95
N ASN A 480 -6.30 1.57 -15.90
CA ASN A 480 -5.54 1.38 -17.13
C ASN A 480 -6.03 0.10 -17.82
N THR A 481 -6.28 0.18 -19.12
CA THR A 481 -6.77 -0.93 -19.95
C THR A 481 -5.84 -1.25 -21.10
N THR A 482 -4.68 -0.59 -21.19
CA THR A 482 -3.76 -0.71 -22.31
C THR A 482 -2.51 -1.51 -21.97
N ALA A 483 -2.04 -1.48 -20.72
CA ALA A 483 -0.87 -2.22 -20.27
C ALA A 483 -1.15 -3.71 -20.11
N ASP A 484 -0.19 -4.56 -20.49
CA ASP A 484 -0.13 -5.95 -20.03
C ASP A 484 0.43 -5.98 -18.59
N LEU A 485 -0.46 -5.71 -17.64
CA LEU A 485 -0.12 -5.62 -16.24
C LEU A 485 0.53 -6.92 -15.71
N HIS A 486 0.07 -8.08 -16.15
CA HIS A 486 0.62 -9.37 -15.72
C HIS A 486 2.06 -9.56 -16.18
N ALA A 487 2.37 -9.23 -17.43
CA ALA A 487 3.74 -9.33 -17.96
C ALA A 487 4.70 -8.34 -17.27
N ILE A 488 4.23 -7.14 -16.93
CA ILE A 488 5.06 -6.15 -16.23
C ILE A 488 5.28 -6.58 -14.76
N LEU A 489 4.26 -7.12 -14.10
CA LEU A 489 4.39 -7.61 -12.72
C LEU A 489 5.26 -8.87 -12.63
N ASP A 490 5.15 -9.81 -13.56
CA ASP A 490 6.07 -10.97 -13.61
C ASP A 490 7.53 -10.50 -13.73
N HIS A 491 7.78 -9.49 -14.57
CA HIS A 491 9.11 -8.88 -14.65
C HIS A 491 9.55 -8.26 -13.32
N LYS A 492 8.67 -7.54 -12.64
CA LYS A 492 8.95 -6.96 -11.31
C LYS A 492 9.27 -8.04 -10.27
N PHE A 493 8.49 -9.13 -10.25
CA PHE A 493 8.72 -10.24 -9.31
C PHE A 493 10.07 -10.91 -9.57
N ARG A 494 10.44 -11.10 -10.83
CA ARG A 494 11.77 -11.63 -11.19
C ARG A 494 12.90 -10.67 -10.84
N LEU A 495 12.71 -9.38 -11.06
CA LEU A 495 13.68 -8.34 -10.72
C LEU A 495 13.96 -8.31 -9.21
N LEU A 496 12.90 -8.24 -8.38
CA LEU A 496 13.03 -8.22 -6.93
C LEU A 496 13.43 -9.59 -6.37
N GLY A 497 12.90 -10.67 -6.95
CA GLY A 497 13.23 -12.03 -6.56
C GLY A 497 14.70 -12.38 -6.77
N ALA A 498 15.31 -11.97 -7.88
CA ALA A 498 16.72 -12.19 -8.16
C ALA A 498 17.66 -11.51 -7.15
N LEU A 499 17.20 -10.49 -6.44
CA LEU A 499 17.92 -9.90 -5.31
C LEU A 499 17.84 -10.77 -4.06
N ALA A 500 16.73 -11.48 -3.88
CA ALA A 500 16.34 -12.08 -2.62
C ALA A 500 16.59 -13.59 -2.52
N VAL A 501 16.45 -14.34 -3.62
CA VAL A 501 16.51 -15.81 -3.61
C VAL A 501 17.22 -16.33 -4.86
N ASP A 502 17.83 -17.53 -4.76
CA ASP A 502 18.46 -18.20 -5.90
C ASP A 502 17.41 -18.78 -6.88
N ASP A 503 16.32 -19.36 -6.35
CA ASP A 503 15.23 -19.92 -7.15
C ASP A 503 14.02 -18.99 -7.17
N VAL A 504 14.05 -18.02 -8.07
CA VAL A 504 12.96 -17.03 -8.22
C VAL A 504 11.66 -17.68 -8.70
N GLN A 505 11.75 -18.66 -9.63
CA GLN A 505 10.55 -19.34 -10.11
C GLN A 505 9.91 -20.18 -9.01
N GLY A 506 10.70 -20.91 -8.23
CA GLY A 506 10.18 -21.64 -7.07
C GLY A 506 9.56 -20.73 -6.01
N ALA A 507 10.06 -19.50 -5.84
CA ALA A 507 9.43 -18.50 -4.96
C ALA A 507 8.09 -18.01 -5.53
N ILE A 508 7.99 -17.74 -6.82
CA ILE A 508 6.72 -17.39 -7.50
C ILE A 508 5.70 -18.53 -7.35
N ASP A 509 6.12 -19.77 -7.64
CA ASP A 509 5.25 -20.96 -7.55
C ASP A 509 4.77 -21.21 -6.11
N ARG A 510 5.63 -20.93 -5.11
CA ARG A 510 5.27 -21.01 -3.68
C ARG A 510 4.16 -20.03 -3.30
N LEU A 511 4.13 -18.85 -3.88
CA LEU A 511 3.13 -17.82 -3.58
C LEU A 511 1.85 -17.96 -4.42
N SER A 512 1.96 -18.58 -5.59
CA SER A 512 0.83 -18.78 -6.51
C SER A 512 -0.14 -19.84 -5.99
N GLY A 513 -1.41 -19.72 -6.39
CA GLY A 513 -2.46 -20.66 -6.02
C GLY A 513 -2.75 -20.66 -4.53
N LEU A 514 -2.72 -19.50 -3.90
CA LEU A 514 -2.92 -19.37 -2.45
C LEU A 514 -4.23 -20.01 -1.98
N ALA A 515 -5.31 -19.86 -2.76
CA ALA A 515 -6.61 -20.44 -2.45
C ALA A 515 -6.61 -21.98 -2.32
N GLN A 516 -5.66 -22.67 -2.96
CA GLN A 516 -5.55 -24.13 -2.95
C GLN A 516 -4.59 -24.66 -1.88
N LYS A 517 -3.88 -23.77 -1.18
CA LYS A 517 -2.90 -24.18 -0.16
C LYS A 517 -3.57 -24.69 1.10
N SER A 518 -3.11 -25.85 1.55
CA SER A 518 -3.55 -26.42 2.83
C SER A 518 -2.99 -25.63 4.02
N ALA A 519 -3.53 -25.87 5.20
CA ALA A 519 -2.99 -25.34 6.44
C ALA A 519 -1.50 -25.69 6.65
N ALA A 520 -1.08 -26.86 6.17
CA ALA A 520 0.33 -27.28 6.25
C ALA A 520 1.21 -26.46 5.29
N ASP A 521 0.75 -26.17 4.07
CA ASP A 521 1.47 -25.32 3.13
C ASP A 521 1.64 -23.90 3.66
N MET A 522 0.61 -23.37 4.35
CA MET A 522 0.67 -22.05 4.98
C MET A 522 1.78 -21.95 6.05
N GLN A 523 2.12 -23.05 6.72
CA GLN A 523 3.17 -23.05 7.73
C GLN A 523 4.55 -22.69 7.17
N SER A 524 4.85 -23.01 5.92
CA SER A 524 6.13 -22.74 5.27
C SER A 524 6.06 -21.62 4.21
N LEU A 525 4.93 -20.94 4.09
CA LEU A 525 4.72 -19.97 3.00
C LEU A 525 5.81 -18.89 2.95
N TYR A 526 6.30 -18.43 4.09
CA TYR A 526 7.30 -17.38 4.23
C TYR A 526 8.73 -17.88 4.55
N ALA A 527 8.96 -19.20 4.56
CA ALA A 527 10.26 -19.81 4.82
C ALA A 527 11.14 -19.80 3.55
N PHE A 528 11.56 -18.63 3.10
CA PHE A 528 12.50 -18.46 2.00
C PHE A 528 13.95 -18.55 2.47
N ASP A 529 14.83 -19.08 1.65
CA ASP A 529 16.27 -18.93 1.82
C ASP A 529 16.68 -17.56 1.26
N ILE A 530 16.62 -16.54 2.12
CA ILE A 530 16.91 -15.15 1.71
C ILE A 530 18.42 -14.97 1.61
N LEU A 531 18.87 -14.50 0.45
CA LEU A 531 20.27 -14.13 0.20
C LEU A 531 20.65 -12.92 1.07
N THR A 532 21.94 -12.83 1.41
CA THR A 532 22.49 -11.65 2.06
C THR A 532 23.36 -10.88 1.06
N ARG A 533 22.96 -9.65 0.75
CA ARG A 533 23.71 -8.74 -0.10
C ARG A 533 24.36 -7.67 0.78
N ASN A 534 25.69 -7.57 0.73
CA ASN A 534 26.46 -6.65 1.58
C ASN A 534 26.89 -5.38 0.84
N ASP A 535 26.29 -5.08 -0.30
CA ASP A 535 26.70 -4.02 -1.22
C ASP A 535 25.69 -2.88 -1.36
N PHE A 536 24.61 -2.88 -0.57
CA PHE A 536 23.54 -1.90 -0.70
C PHE A 536 23.60 -0.77 0.34
N GLU A 537 23.74 -1.09 1.64
CA GLU A 537 23.89 -0.11 2.75
C GLU A 537 25.29 -0.15 3.36
#